data_cfc2a62e3db3895751e77bcb4a0e8690
#
_entry.id   cfc2a62e3db3895751e77bcb4a0e8690
#
_cell.length_a   1.000
_cell.length_b   1.000
_cell.length_c   1.000
_cell.angle_alpha   90.00
_cell.angle_beta   90.00
_cell.angle_gamma   90.00
#
_symmetry.space_group_name_H-M   'P 1'
#
loop_
_entity.id
_entity.type
_entity.pdbx_description
1 polymer ?
#
loop_
_entity_poly.entity_id
_entity_poly.type
_entity_poly.pdbx_seq_one_letter_code
_entity_poly.pdbx_strand_id
1 'polypeptide(L)'
;MIVDATLCYMETSTAKQQYMMLMALTQLPIDAIEMTVVVYNNIVKMKLPRQKYILRVKNEYDIENYPGFHYYVKSINIDKDSDKKWIEQVMYDTSGRAAARRIIVIDEVSVINMCEQFCTWIRNGKLYLEPLNYIEQATALAYTWLKCGGNSVITAFCGLGNHAPLEEVLMTLHVTGIKRLMKPLNFSELKKVAGNIAISPVKPVVGAEIFAVESGIHVDGIKKNPQLYEPYPPELVNASRRIVLGDMSGKSSIEAKLKEYNLVCGKIDTVKILEIVKQKSHDLHRAITDEEFCNLVKMIGCAGSAEKKISYSRYNTA
;
A
#
# COMPACT_ATOMS: atom_id res chain seq x y z
N MET A 1 11.59 4.87 -13.80
CA MET A 1 11.02 6.01 -13.06
C MET A 1 9.70 5.57 -12.44
N ILE A 2 9.48 5.86 -11.16
CA ILE A 2 8.20 5.63 -10.49
C ILE A 2 7.48 6.97 -10.43
N VAL A 3 6.29 7.04 -11.00
CA VAL A 3 5.43 8.22 -10.98
C VAL A 3 4.25 7.92 -10.06
N ASP A 4 3.94 8.84 -9.18
CA ASP A 4 2.76 8.74 -8.34
C ASP A 4 1.67 9.70 -8.80
N ALA A 5 0.46 9.21 -9.01
CA ALA A 5 -0.72 9.95 -9.46
C ALA A 5 -1.79 10.13 -8.35
N THR A 6 -1.46 9.86 -7.09
CA THR A 6 -2.38 9.97 -5.95
C THR A 6 -3.10 11.31 -5.93
N LEU A 7 -2.37 12.40 -6.15
CA LEU A 7 -2.94 13.75 -6.11
C LEU A 7 -4.00 14.01 -7.19
N CYS A 8 -3.99 13.25 -8.29
CA CYS A 8 -5.03 13.35 -9.31
C CYS A 8 -6.43 12.96 -8.80
N TYR A 9 -6.49 12.22 -7.69
CA TYR A 9 -7.72 11.70 -7.07
C TYR A 9 -8.08 12.40 -5.76
N MET A 10 -7.45 13.54 -5.49
CA MET A 10 -7.67 14.32 -4.27
C MET A 10 -8.29 15.71 -4.53
N GLU A 11 -8.94 15.92 -5.67
CA GLU A 11 -9.53 17.23 -6.02
C GLU A 11 -10.56 17.74 -5.01
N THR A 12 -11.30 16.82 -4.35
CA THR A 12 -12.29 17.14 -3.32
C THR A 12 -11.70 17.36 -1.92
N SER A 13 -10.41 17.04 -1.74
CA SER A 13 -9.71 17.24 -0.47
C SER A 13 -9.34 18.71 -0.29
N THR A 14 -9.15 19.14 0.96
CA THR A 14 -8.68 20.51 1.24
C THR A 14 -7.24 20.73 0.76
N ALA A 15 -6.89 21.98 0.45
CA ALA A 15 -5.52 22.34 0.04
C ALA A 15 -4.46 21.86 1.07
N LYS A 16 -4.78 21.92 2.36
CA LYS A 16 -3.89 21.41 3.43
C LYS A 16 -3.66 19.90 3.32
N GLN A 17 -4.72 19.12 3.11
CA GLN A 17 -4.62 17.66 2.94
C GLN A 17 -3.84 17.30 1.68
N GLN A 18 -4.10 17.97 0.55
CA GLN A 18 -3.37 17.79 -0.70
C GLN A 18 -1.88 18.08 -0.52
N TYR A 19 -1.54 19.18 0.17
CA TYR A 19 -0.14 19.54 0.43
C TYR A 19 0.55 18.57 1.40
N MET A 20 -0.14 18.11 2.46
CA MET A 20 0.40 17.10 3.37
C MET A 20 0.68 15.78 2.63
N MET A 21 -0.22 15.35 1.73
CA MET A 21 -0.04 14.18 0.88
C MET A 21 1.18 14.37 -0.04
N LEU A 22 1.29 15.51 -0.70
CA LEU A 22 2.46 15.85 -1.52
C LEU A 22 3.76 15.70 -0.74
N MET A 23 3.81 16.28 0.47
CA MET A 23 5.01 16.21 1.32
C MET A 23 5.35 14.78 1.73
N ALA A 24 4.35 13.97 2.09
CA ALA A 24 4.55 12.57 2.44
C ALA A 24 5.05 11.73 1.26
N LEU A 25 4.48 11.93 0.07
CA LEU A 25 4.92 11.27 -1.16
C LEU A 25 6.38 11.57 -1.49
N THR A 26 6.85 12.82 -1.26
CA THR A 26 8.26 13.18 -1.53
C THR A 26 9.26 12.49 -0.61
N GLN A 27 8.85 11.90 0.50
CA GLN A 27 9.73 11.09 1.36
C GLN A 27 9.98 9.69 0.78
N LEU A 28 9.13 9.22 -0.13
CA LEU A 28 9.26 7.91 -0.76
C LEU A 28 10.23 7.92 -1.95
N PRO A 29 10.74 6.76 -2.37
CA PRO A 29 11.64 6.63 -3.52
C PRO A 29 10.88 6.69 -4.85
N ILE A 30 10.13 7.77 -5.06
CA ILE A 30 9.43 8.09 -6.30
C ILE A 30 10.19 9.17 -7.09
N ASP A 31 10.08 9.13 -8.40
CA ASP A 31 10.83 10.01 -9.30
C ASP A 31 10.03 11.24 -9.75
N ALA A 32 8.70 11.11 -9.83
CA ALA A 32 7.82 12.20 -10.22
C ALA A 32 6.44 12.07 -9.56
N ILE A 33 5.74 13.20 -9.48
CA ILE A 33 4.37 13.27 -8.95
C ILE A 33 3.47 13.88 -10.03
N GLU A 34 2.36 13.20 -10.31
CA GLU A 34 1.32 13.69 -11.21
C GLU A 34 0.18 14.32 -10.39
N MET A 35 -0.32 15.46 -10.88
CA MET A 35 -1.46 16.16 -10.28
C MET A 35 -2.32 16.80 -11.34
N THR A 36 -3.56 17.12 -10.99
CA THR A 36 -4.47 17.88 -11.87
C THR A 36 -4.24 19.38 -11.73
N VAL A 37 -4.74 20.14 -12.68
CA VAL A 37 -4.75 21.62 -12.61
C VAL A 37 -5.47 22.11 -11.35
N VAL A 38 -6.55 21.45 -10.95
CA VAL A 38 -7.31 21.81 -9.72
C VAL A 38 -6.43 21.71 -8.50
N VAL A 39 -5.77 20.57 -8.31
CA VAL A 39 -4.88 20.35 -7.16
C VAL A 39 -3.71 21.32 -7.20
N TYR A 40 -3.08 21.52 -8.34
CA TYR A 40 -1.99 22.49 -8.48
C TYR A 40 -2.41 23.89 -8.04
N ASN A 41 -3.55 24.40 -8.51
CA ASN A 41 -4.06 25.73 -8.17
C ASN A 41 -4.34 25.87 -6.66
N ASN A 42 -4.76 24.79 -6.00
CA ASN A 42 -4.99 24.80 -4.56
C ASN A 42 -3.69 24.90 -3.75
N ILE A 43 -2.59 24.30 -4.22
CA ILE A 43 -1.36 24.18 -3.43
C ILE A 43 -0.19 25.03 -3.95
N VAL A 44 -0.30 25.67 -5.12
CA VAL A 44 0.80 26.42 -5.75
C VAL A 44 1.33 27.57 -4.89
N LYS A 45 0.48 28.19 -4.07
CA LYS A 45 0.88 29.25 -3.10
C LYS A 45 1.69 28.71 -1.93
N MET A 46 1.72 27.40 -1.72
CA MET A 46 2.57 26.74 -0.76
C MET A 46 3.91 26.43 -1.43
N LYS A 47 5.01 26.39 -0.67
CA LYS A 47 6.32 26.10 -1.23
C LYS A 47 6.39 24.65 -1.70
N LEU A 48 6.25 24.42 -3.00
CA LEU A 48 6.34 23.08 -3.58
C LEU A 48 7.76 22.51 -3.40
N PRO A 49 7.90 21.23 -2.96
CA PRO A 49 9.20 20.58 -2.84
C PRO A 49 9.86 20.41 -4.21
N ARG A 50 11.21 20.30 -4.19
CA ARG A 50 11.97 20.06 -5.42
C ARG A 50 11.75 18.62 -5.88
N GLN A 51 10.87 18.44 -6.87
CA GLN A 51 10.48 17.17 -7.45
C GLN A 51 10.16 17.36 -8.94
N LYS A 52 10.14 16.29 -9.71
CA LYS A 52 9.56 16.33 -11.07
C LYS A 52 8.05 16.25 -10.97
N TYR A 53 7.38 17.13 -11.69
CA TYR A 53 5.92 17.17 -11.73
C TYR A 53 5.40 16.90 -13.12
N ILE A 54 4.28 16.17 -13.19
CA ILE A 54 3.49 15.96 -14.42
C ILE A 54 2.13 16.61 -14.17
N LEU A 55 1.69 17.45 -15.10
CA LEU A 55 0.39 18.09 -14.99
C LEU A 55 -0.64 17.40 -15.89
N ARG A 56 -1.76 16.99 -15.29
CA ARG A 56 -2.91 16.49 -16.04
C ARG A 56 -3.79 17.65 -16.43
N VAL A 57 -3.81 17.95 -17.76
CA VAL A 57 -4.52 19.08 -18.36
C VAL A 57 -5.81 18.63 -19.05
N LYS A 58 -6.77 19.53 -19.23
CA LYS A 58 -8.00 19.24 -19.98
C LYS A 58 -7.79 19.35 -21.47
N ASN A 59 -7.00 20.32 -21.91
CA ASN A 59 -6.68 20.56 -23.31
C ASN A 59 -5.22 21.06 -23.46
N GLU A 60 -4.72 21.12 -24.68
CA GLU A 60 -3.33 21.48 -24.99
C GLU A 60 -3.03 22.97 -24.71
N TYR A 61 -4.05 23.85 -24.77
CA TYR A 61 -3.89 25.28 -24.48
C TYR A 61 -3.56 25.53 -22.97
N ASP A 62 -3.87 24.59 -22.12
CA ASP A 62 -3.53 24.71 -20.70
C ASP A 62 -2.00 24.65 -20.46
N ILE A 63 -1.20 24.11 -21.40
CA ILE A 63 0.25 23.99 -21.25
C ILE A 63 0.92 25.35 -21.11
N GLU A 64 0.51 26.32 -21.90
CA GLU A 64 1.05 27.69 -21.88
C GLU A 64 0.70 28.42 -20.58
N ASN A 65 -0.46 28.12 -19.98
CA ASN A 65 -0.94 28.73 -18.75
C ASN A 65 -0.24 28.19 -17.49
N TYR A 66 0.35 27.00 -17.56
CA TYR A 66 0.98 26.32 -16.43
C TYR A 66 2.42 25.90 -16.73
N PRO A 67 3.37 26.84 -16.87
CA PRO A 67 4.75 26.51 -17.19
C PRO A 67 5.47 25.79 -16.02
N GLY A 68 6.53 25.05 -16.35
CA GLY A 68 7.46 24.50 -15.35
C GLY A 68 7.23 23.04 -14.96
N PHE A 69 6.28 22.37 -15.57
CA PHE A 69 6.10 20.92 -15.37
C PHE A 69 7.03 20.11 -16.28
N HIS A 70 7.41 18.93 -15.80
CA HIS A 70 8.30 18.04 -16.58
C HIS A 70 7.60 17.46 -17.81
N TYR A 71 6.32 17.12 -17.67
CA TYR A 71 5.41 16.72 -18.74
C TYR A 71 4.00 17.18 -18.47
N TYR A 72 3.24 17.20 -19.55
CA TYR A 72 1.79 17.43 -19.56
C TYR A 72 1.11 16.24 -20.20
N VAL A 73 -0.03 15.86 -19.67
CA VAL A 73 -0.84 14.76 -20.17
C VAL A 73 -2.31 15.15 -20.17
N LYS A 74 -3.02 14.82 -21.24
CA LYS A 74 -4.44 15.14 -21.36
C LYS A 74 -5.27 14.22 -20.46
N SER A 75 -6.25 14.77 -19.74
CA SER A 75 -7.25 13.95 -19.03
C SER A 75 -8.07 13.16 -20.04
N ILE A 76 -8.26 11.88 -19.79
CA ILE A 76 -9.12 11.01 -20.59
C ILE A 76 -10.10 10.29 -19.67
N ASN A 77 -11.29 10.05 -20.17
CA ASN A 77 -12.22 9.13 -19.56
C ASN A 77 -11.95 7.73 -20.12
N ILE A 78 -11.74 6.79 -19.24
CA ILE A 78 -11.49 5.40 -19.60
C ILE A 78 -12.83 4.68 -19.53
N ASP A 79 -13.28 4.21 -20.69
CA ASP A 79 -14.45 3.35 -20.77
C ASP A 79 -14.03 1.90 -20.49
N LYS A 80 -14.58 1.33 -19.43
CA LYS A 80 -14.32 -0.06 -19.02
C LYS A 80 -14.88 -1.08 -19.99
N ASP A 81 -15.97 -0.72 -20.67
CA ASP A 81 -16.67 -1.59 -21.62
C ASP A 81 -16.05 -1.54 -23.02
N SER A 82 -14.91 -0.82 -23.16
CA SER A 82 -14.16 -0.77 -24.41
C SER A 82 -13.49 -2.11 -24.70
N ASP A 83 -13.63 -2.61 -25.93
CA ASP A 83 -12.90 -3.80 -26.42
C ASP A 83 -11.37 -3.62 -26.47
N LYS A 84 -10.88 -2.45 -26.11
CA LYS A 84 -9.44 -2.12 -26.11
C LYS A 84 -8.77 -2.62 -24.85
N LYS A 85 -7.73 -3.44 -25.02
CA LYS A 85 -6.88 -3.89 -23.93
C LYS A 85 -5.97 -2.81 -23.37
N TRP A 86 -5.62 -1.82 -24.19
CA TRP A 86 -4.82 -0.65 -23.78
C TRP A 86 -5.14 0.57 -24.66
N ILE A 87 -4.82 1.75 -24.12
CA ILE A 87 -4.91 3.03 -24.79
C ILE A 87 -3.52 3.67 -24.83
N GLU A 88 -3.14 4.24 -25.99
CA GLU A 88 -1.96 5.08 -26.10
C GLU A 88 -2.32 6.54 -25.93
N GLN A 89 -1.49 7.26 -25.18
CA GLN A 89 -1.64 8.68 -24.92
C GLN A 89 -0.30 9.41 -25.14
N VAL A 90 -0.34 10.59 -25.73
CA VAL A 90 0.83 11.45 -25.90
C VAL A 90 1.07 12.25 -24.61
N MET A 91 2.34 12.37 -24.25
CA MET A 91 2.82 13.28 -23.21
C MET A 91 3.61 14.41 -23.87
N TYR A 92 3.34 15.63 -23.45
CA TYR A 92 3.91 16.83 -24.05
C TYR A 92 5.00 17.42 -23.14
N ASP A 93 6.04 18.03 -23.74
CA ASP A 93 7.02 18.83 -23.02
C ASP A 93 6.51 20.26 -22.75
N THR A 94 7.35 21.08 -22.14
CA THR A 94 7.04 22.49 -21.83
C THR A 94 6.79 23.37 -23.04
N SER A 95 7.17 22.96 -24.26
CA SER A 95 6.91 23.64 -25.51
C SER A 95 5.68 23.12 -26.26
N GLY A 96 4.92 22.22 -25.63
CA GLY A 96 3.74 21.59 -26.25
C GLY A 96 4.08 20.52 -27.31
N ARG A 97 5.35 20.09 -27.41
CA ARG A 97 5.74 19.05 -28.36
C ARG A 97 5.63 17.67 -27.77
N ALA A 98 5.26 16.69 -28.58
CA ALA A 98 5.23 15.29 -28.19
C ALA A 98 6.64 14.83 -27.72
N ALA A 99 6.77 14.40 -26.47
CA ALA A 99 8.05 14.10 -25.84
C ALA A 99 8.14 12.68 -25.27
N ALA A 100 6.99 12.05 -25.00
CA ALA A 100 6.90 10.67 -24.54
C ALA A 100 5.52 10.10 -24.86
N ARG A 101 5.36 8.80 -24.71
CA ARG A 101 4.06 8.12 -24.81
C ARG A 101 3.72 7.46 -23.47
N ARG A 102 2.44 7.38 -23.17
CA ARG A 102 1.86 6.65 -22.05
C ARG A 102 1.00 5.52 -22.61
N ILE A 103 1.16 4.34 -22.09
CA ILE A 103 0.30 3.19 -22.39
C ILE A 103 -0.47 2.85 -21.15
N ILE A 104 -1.79 2.98 -21.23
CA ILE A 104 -2.73 2.65 -20.16
C ILE A 104 -3.27 1.27 -20.47
N VAL A 105 -2.97 0.29 -19.61
CA VAL A 105 -3.48 -1.07 -19.75
C VAL A 105 -4.78 -1.18 -18.96
N ILE A 106 -5.87 -1.54 -19.64
CA ILE A 106 -7.24 -1.45 -19.12
C ILE A 106 -7.78 -2.82 -18.76
N ASP A 107 -7.60 -3.82 -19.65
CA ASP A 107 -8.31 -5.09 -19.62
C ASP A 107 -7.38 -6.28 -19.35
N GLU A 108 -7.99 -7.44 -19.25
CA GLU A 108 -7.36 -8.73 -18.98
C GLU A 108 -6.27 -9.04 -20.01
N VAL A 109 -5.05 -8.89 -19.59
CA VAL A 109 -3.86 -9.27 -20.34
C VAL A 109 -3.09 -10.29 -19.53
N SER A 110 -2.87 -11.46 -20.10
CA SER A 110 -1.98 -12.43 -19.45
C SER A 110 -0.59 -11.81 -19.26
N VAL A 111 -0.14 -11.73 -18.01
CA VAL A 111 1.20 -11.21 -17.67
C VAL A 111 2.29 -11.95 -18.45
N ILE A 112 2.10 -13.24 -18.71
CA ILE A 112 3.04 -14.08 -19.49
C ILE A 112 3.13 -13.58 -20.93
N ASN A 113 2.01 -13.29 -21.56
CA ASN A 113 1.97 -12.82 -22.96
C ASN A 113 2.43 -11.37 -23.09
N MET A 114 2.40 -10.58 -22.01
CA MET A 114 2.81 -9.17 -22.05
C MET A 114 4.32 -8.98 -22.15
N CYS A 115 5.15 -9.96 -21.82
CA CYS A 115 6.60 -9.80 -21.91
C CYS A 115 7.06 -9.48 -23.33
N GLU A 116 6.55 -10.15 -24.35
CA GLU A 116 6.89 -9.88 -25.76
C GLU A 116 6.38 -8.50 -26.18
N GLN A 117 5.16 -8.17 -25.81
CA GLN A 117 4.56 -6.86 -26.10
C GLN A 117 5.34 -5.74 -25.41
N PHE A 118 5.75 -5.91 -24.17
CA PHE A 118 6.60 -4.96 -23.42
C PHE A 118 7.95 -4.74 -24.12
N CYS A 119 8.61 -5.83 -24.54
CA CYS A 119 9.85 -5.71 -25.30
C CYS A 119 9.66 -4.93 -26.61
N THR A 120 8.54 -5.13 -27.29
CA THR A 120 8.20 -4.40 -28.50
C THR A 120 7.98 -2.92 -28.21
N TRP A 121 7.22 -2.58 -27.19
CA TRP A 121 6.96 -1.20 -26.79
C TRP A 121 8.24 -0.46 -26.36
N ILE A 122 9.12 -1.13 -25.60
CA ILE A 122 10.38 -0.55 -25.10
C ILE A 122 11.29 -0.13 -26.27
N ARG A 123 11.36 -0.94 -27.35
CA ARG A 123 12.15 -0.62 -28.54
C ARG A 123 11.66 0.62 -29.30
N ASN A 124 10.37 0.97 -29.13
CA ASN A 124 9.71 2.05 -29.87
C ASN A 124 9.79 3.42 -29.18
N GLY A 125 10.63 3.59 -28.15
CA GLY A 125 10.93 4.89 -27.58
C GLY A 125 10.59 5.03 -26.09
N LYS A 126 10.47 6.29 -25.64
CA LYS A 126 10.23 6.62 -24.23
C LYS A 126 8.78 6.42 -23.86
N LEU A 127 8.54 5.41 -23.03
CA LEU A 127 7.21 4.98 -22.64
C LEU A 127 7.00 5.00 -21.13
N TYR A 128 5.79 5.38 -20.74
CA TYR A 128 5.25 5.30 -19.39
C TYR A 128 4.14 4.24 -19.37
N LEU A 129 4.30 3.20 -18.56
CA LEU A 129 3.23 2.23 -18.36
C LEU A 129 2.31 2.70 -17.24
N GLU A 130 1.02 2.69 -17.47
CA GLU A 130 -0.03 2.94 -16.49
C GLU A 130 -0.93 1.69 -16.42
N PRO A 131 -0.59 0.70 -15.60
CA PRO A 131 -1.44 -0.48 -15.48
C PRO A 131 -2.61 -0.18 -14.55
N LEU A 132 -3.83 -0.38 -15.04
CA LEU A 132 -5.04 -0.28 -14.22
C LEU A 132 -5.36 -1.62 -13.55
N ASN A 133 -5.97 -1.56 -12.38
CA ASN A 133 -6.14 -2.68 -11.46
C ASN A 133 -7.56 -3.29 -11.48
N TYR A 134 -8.26 -3.21 -12.60
CA TYR A 134 -9.62 -3.74 -12.71
C TYR A 134 -9.73 -5.25 -12.44
N ILE A 135 -8.64 -5.98 -12.70
CA ILE A 135 -8.54 -7.44 -12.52
C ILE A 135 -7.42 -7.81 -11.52
N GLU A 136 -7.04 -6.89 -10.64
CA GLU A 136 -6.05 -7.09 -9.56
C GLU A 136 -4.65 -7.53 -10.02
N GLN A 137 -4.27 -7.23 -11.28
CA GLN A 137 -2.96 -7.59 -11.85
C GLN A 137 -2.01 -6.41 -12.03
N ALA A 138 -2.39 -5.20 -11.67
CA ALA A 138 -1.61 -4.01 -11.98
C ALA A 138 -0.21 -4.01 -11.36
N THR A 139 -0.05 -4.52 -10.13
CA THR A 139 1.27 -4.66 -9.49
C THR A 139 2.15 -5.65 -10.25
N ALA A 140 1.60 -6.78 -10.70
CA ALA A 140 2.33 -7.78 -11.47
C ALA A 140 2.74 -7.24 -12.85
N LEU A 141 1.87 -6.47 -13.52
CA LEU A 141 2.17 -5.80 -14.79
C LEU A 141 3.27 -4.74 -14.61
N ALA A 142 3.19 -3.92 -13.57
CA ALA A 142 4.22 -2.93 -13.24
C ALA A 142 5.59 -3.57 -13.01
N TYR A 143 5.61 -4.66 -12.24
CA TYR A 143 6.83 -5.43 -11.99
C TYR A 143 7.40 -6.03 -13.27
N THR A 144 6.58 -6.70 -14.06
CA THR A 144 6.99 -7.35 -15.31
C THR A 144 7.52 -6.33 -16.32
N TRP A 145 6.85 -5.17 -16.45
CA TRP A 145 7.33 -4.05 -17.26
C TRP A 145 8.76 -3.63 -16.88
N LEU A 146 8.98 -3.39 -15.59
CA LEU A 146 10.30 -2.96 -15.10
C LEU A 146 11.35 -4.06 -15.26
N LYS A 147 10.97 -5.33 -15.10
CA LYS A 147 11.84 -6.49 -15.31
C LYS A 147 12.23 -6.67 -16.78
N CYS A 148 11.34 -6.37 -17.72
CA CYS A 148 11.62 -6.38 -19.15
C CYS A 148 12.48 -5.18 -19.61
N GLY A 149 12.87 -4.26 -18.73
CA GLY A 149 13.66 -3.07 -19.04
C GLY A 149 12.87 -1.80 -19.27
N GLY A 150 11.57 -1.81 -18.99
CA GLY A 150 10.71 -0.62 -19.00
C GLY A 150 11.19 0.43 -18.01
N ASN A 151 11.18 1.70 -18.40
CA ASN A 151 11.80 2.75 -17.61
C ASN A 151 10.87 3.45 -16.63
N SER A 152 9.57 3.51 -16.93
CA SER A 152 8.62 4.35 -16.17
C SER A 152 7.30 3.62 -15.96
N VAL A 153 6.79 3.69 -14.72
CA VAL A 153 5.47 3.15 -14.35
C VAL A 153 4.72 4.19 -13.53
N ILE A 154 3.40 4.27 -13.74
CA ILE A 154 2.49 5.17 -13.03
C ILE A 154 1.73 4.35 -12.01
N THR A 155 1.65 4.87 -10.80
CA THR A 155 1.07 4.23 -9.62
C THR A 155 0.22 5.25 -8.86
N ALA A 156 -0.60 4.80 -7.93
CA ALA A 156 -1.23 5.67 -6.95
C ALA A 156 -1.32 4.97 -5.59
N PHE A 157 -1.20 5.72 -4.50
CA PHE A 157 -1.30 5.18 -3.14
C PHE A 157 -2.64 4.48 -2.94
N CYS A 158 -2.61 3.30 -2.33
CA CYS A 158 -3.77 2.40 -2.14
C CYS A 158 -4.50 2.01 -3.44
N GLY A 159 -3.92 2.27 -4.61
CA GLY A 159 -4.56 2.00 -5.89
C GLY A 159 -5.67 3.00 -6.25
N LEU A 160 -5.62 4.24 -5.73
CA LEU A 160 -6.58 5.29 -6.09
C LEU A 160 -6.70 5.42 -7.60
N GLY A 161 -7.93 5.68 -8.06
CA GLY A 161 -8.24 5.76 -9.49
C GLY A 161 -7.99 4.44 -10.23
N ASN A 162 -8.00 3.34 -9.51
CA ASN A 162 -7.76 2.01 -10.04
C ASN A 162 -6.36 1.78 -10.63
N HIS A 163 -5.35 2.49 -10.14
CA HIS A 163 -3.95 2.31 -10.53
C HIS A 163 -3.30 1.11 -9.82
N ALA A 164 -2.11 0.74 -10.30
CA ALA A 164 -1.23 -0.10 -9.52
C ALA A 164 -0.93 0.57 -8.17
N PRO A 165 -1.14 -0.12 -7.02
CA PRO A 165 -0.88 0.47 -5.72
C PRO A 165 0.61 0.81 -5.55
N LEU A 166 0.90 2.09 -5.23
CA LEU A 166 2.27 2.58 -5.06
C LEU A 166 3.06 1.76 -4.05
N GLU A 167 2.44 1.49 -2.89
CA GLU A 167 3.06 0.75 -1.79
C GLU A 167 3.43 -0.68 -2.18
N GLU A 168 2.57 -1.34 -2.97
CA GLU A 168 2.82 -2.70 -3.44
C GLU A 168 3.96 -2.74 -4.47
N VAL A 169 3.95 -1.79 -5.42
CA VAL A 169 5.01 -1.68 -6.42
C VAL A 169 6.37 -1.39 -5.76
N LEU A 170 6.43 -0.41 -4.85
CA LEU A 170 7.67 -0.06 -4.15
C LEU A 170 8.19 -1.22 -3.28
N MET A 171 7.30 -1.92 -2.56
CA MET A 171 7.68 -3.05 -1.74
C MET A 171 8.15 -4.23 -2.60
N THR A 172 7.48 -4.50 -3.72
CA THR A 172 7.90 -5.53 -4.68
C THR A 172 9.31 -5.25 -5.22
N LEU A 173 9.60 -4.00 -5.57
CA LEU A 173 10.94 -3.60 -6.02
C LEU A 173 11.99 -3.75 -4.92
N HIS A 174 11.63 -3.44 -3.67
CA HIS A 174 12.52 -3.58 -2.52
C HIS A 174 12.86 -5.06 -2.24
N VAL A 175 11.85 -5.91 -2.16
CA VAL A 175 12.02 -7.33 -1.83
C VAL A 175 12.75 -8.11 -2.95
N THR A 176 12.42 -7.81 -4.20
CA THR A 176 13.01 -8.52 -5.35
C THR A 176 14.38 -7.98 -5.76
N GLY A 177 14.74 -6.77 -5.33
CA GLY A 177 16.00 -6.13 -5.70
C GLY A 177 16.18 -5.79 -7.18
N ILE A 178 15.11 -5.92 -7.98
CA ILE A 178 15.16 -5.69 -9.44
C ILE A 178 15.53 -4.25 -9.79
N LYS A 179 15.23 -3.31 -8.90
CA LYS A 179 15.59 -1.91 -9.04
C LYS A 179 16.04 -1.36 -7.69
N ARG A 180 17.23 -0.77 -7.65
CA ARG A 180 17.71 -0.08 -6.45
C ARG A 180 16.86 1.16 -6.20
N LEU A 181 16.24 1.22 -5.04
CA LEU A 181 15.51 2.40 -4.59
C LEU A 181 16.49 3.45 -4.07
N MET A 182 16.29 4.70 -4.47
CA MET A 182 17.21 5.81 -4.14
C MET A 182 17.00 6.39 -2.73
N LYS A 183 15.88 6.05 -2.09
CA LYS A 183 15.55 6.43 -0.73
C LYS A 183 15.07 5.19 0.04
N PRO A 184 15.23 5.16 1.37
CA PRO A 184 14.65 4.09 2.18
C PRO A 184 13.12 4.11 2.10
N LEU A 185 12.51 2.94 2.21
CA LEU A 185 11.06 2.83 2.33
C LEU A 185 10.63 3.23 3.74
N ASN A 186 9.68 4.14 3.83
CA ASN A 186 8.99 4.48 5.06
C ASN A 186 7.59 5.01 4.73
N PHE A 187 6.58 4.22 5.01
CA PHE A 187 5.20 4.57 4.74
C PHE A 187 4.49 5.26 5.91
N SER A 188 5.18 5.54 7.03
CA SER A 188 4.57 6.08 8.25
C SER A 188 3.83 7.39 8.01
N GLU A 189 4.50 8.35 7.37
CA GLU A 189 3.91 9.67 7.12
C GLU A 189 2.75 9.56 6.11
N LEU A 190 2.90 8.73 5.09
CA LEU A 190 1.85 8.53 4.10
C LEU A 190 0.58 7.93 4.74
N LYS A 191 0.73 6.95 5.62
CA LYS A 191 -0.39 6.37 6.39
C LYS A 191 -1.07 7.40 7.29
N LYS A 192 -0.31 8.27 7.95
CA LYS A 192 -0.87 9.33 8.82
C LYS A 192 -1.68 10.36 8.04
N VAL A 193 -1.22 10.73 6.85
CA VAL A 193 -1.87 11.76 6.02
C VAL A 193 -2.91 11.18 5.06
N ALA A 194 -3.07 9.87 5.03
CA ALA A 194 -4.09 9.22 4.20
C ALA A 194 -5.50 9.78 4.47
N GLY A 195 -5.77 10.21 5.73
CA GLY A 195 -6.97 10.97 6.08
C GLY A 195 -8.26 10.24 5.68
N ASN A 196 -8.94 10.76 4.66
CA ASN A 196 -10.20 10.20 4.16
C ASN A 196 -10.02 8.99 3.23
N ILE A 197 -8.79 8.57 2.94
CA ILE A 197 -8.54 7.33 2.17
C ILE A 197 -8.77 6.16 3.10
N ALA A 198 -9.85 5.43 2.87
CA ALA A 198 -10.15 4.22 3.63
C ALA A 198 -9.14 3.11 3.28
N ILE A 199 -8.24 2.80 4.22
CA ILE A 199 -7.29 1.69 4.07
C ILE A 199 -7.90 0.45 4.71
N SER A 200 -8.16 -0.58 3.90
CA SER A 200 -8.61 -1.88 4.43
C SER A 200 -7.59 -2.43 5.43
N PRO A 201 -8.05 -3.00 6.57
CA PRO A 201 -7.13 -3.61 7.55
C PRO A 201 -6.22 -4.68 6.96
N VAL A 202 -6.67 -5.39 5.94
CA VAL A 202 -5.93 -6.46 5.23
C VAL A 202 -5.28 -5.98 3.92
N LYS A 203 -5.28 -4.67 3.65
CA LYS A 203 -4.62 -4.12 2.46
C LYS A 203 -3.14 -4.50 2.45
N PRO A 204 -2.64 -5.15 1.38
CA PRO A 204 -1.22 -5.47 1.28
C PRO A 204 -0.34 -4.27 1.60
N VAL A 205 0.80 -4.51 2.24
CA VAL A 205 1.84 -3.55 2.63
C VAL A 205 1.42 -2.58 3.73
N VAL A 206 0.28 -1.89 3.63
CA VAL A 206 -0.09 -0.79 4.54
C VAL A 206 -1.25 -1.10 5.48
N GLY A 207 -1.92 -2.23 5.32
CA GLY A 207 -3.02 -2.66 6.18
C GLY A 207 -2.57 -2.89 7.63
N ALA A 208 -3.48 -2.72 8.58
CA ALA A 208 -3.18 -2.88 10.00
C ALA A 208 -3.00 -4.34 10.41
N GLU A 209 -3.60 -5.27 9.65
CA GLU A 209 -3.67 -6.70 10.00
C GLU A 209 -2.64 -7.58 9.26
N ILE A 210 -1.81 -7.00 8.39
CA ILE A 210 -0.89 -7.78 7.52
C ILE A 210 0.19 -8.55 8.29
N PHE A 211 0.47 -8.17 9.54
CA PHE A 211 1.36 -8.89 10.46
C PHE A 211 0.60 -9.51 11.63
N ALA A 212 -0.72 -9.71 11.48
CA ALA A 212 -1.53 -10.45 12.43
C ALA A 212 -1.45 -11.95 12.13
N VAL A 213 -1.14 -12.75 13.15
CA VAL A 213 -0.94 -14.20 13.01
C VAL A 213 -1.75 -14.94 14.04
N GLU A 214 -2.58 -15.88 13.61
CA GLU A 214 -3.38 -16.75 14.46
C GLU A 214 -2.75 -18.14 14.65
N SER A 215 -2.20 -18.70 13.57
CA SER A 215 -1.66 -20.06 13.57
C SER A 215 -0.52 -20.25 14.57
N GLY A 216 -0.67 -21.21 15.46
CA GLY A 216 0.34 -21.53 16.48
C GLY A 216 1.69 -21.95 15.89
N ILE A 217 1.70 -22.60 14.74
CA ILE A 217 2.93 -23.01 14.03
C ILE A 217 3.65 -21.76 13.51
N HIS A 218 2.93 -20.83 12.90
CA HIS A 218 3.52 -19.59 12.41
C HIS A 218 4.02 -18.71 13.55
N VAL A 219 3.27 -18.60 14.65
CA VAL A 219 3.72 -17.85 15.85
C VAL A 219 5.03 -18.41 16.39
N ASP A 220 5.17 -19.74 16.50
CA ASP A 220 6.40 -20.38 16.93
C ASP A 220 7.55 -20.14 15.94
N GLY A 221 7.26 -20.27 14.64
CA GLY A 221 8.24 -20.06 13.58
C GLY A 221 8.74 -18.61 13.54
N ILE A 222 7.85 -17.61 13.58
CA ILE A 222 8.21 -16.19 13.61
C ILE A 222 9.04 -15.84 14.85
N LYS A 223 8.75 -16.42 16.01
CA LYS A 223 9.57 -16.24 17.22
C LYS A 223 11.00 -16.74 17.05
N LYS A 224 11.18 -17.84 16.32
CA LYS A 224 12.50 -18.48 16.10
C LYS A 224 13.26 -17.79 14.98
N ASN A 225 12.62 -17.55 13.84
CA ASN A 225 13.22 -16.91 12.68
C ASN A 225 12.15 -16.21 11.82
N PRO A 226 11.87 -14.92 12.06
CA PRO A 226 10.85 -14.19 11.32
C PRO A 226 11.12 -14.14 9.79
N GLN A 227 12.38 -14.15 9.35
CA GLN A 227 12.74 -14.06 7.94
C GLN A 227 12.23 -15.23 7.09
N LEU A 228 11.86 -16.36 7.71
CA LEU A 228 11.26 -17.50 7.00
C LEU A 228 9.76 -17.33 6.72
N TYR A 229 9.12 -16.39 7.40
CA TYR A 229 7.66 -16.21 7.38
C TYR A 229 7.23 -14.83 6.89
N GLU A 230 8.10 -13.84 6.98
CA GLU A 230 7.83 -12.45 6.65
C GLU A 230 8.70 -12.01 5.46
N PRO A 231 8.11 -11.53 4.36
CA PRO A 231 8.86 -11.09 3.18
C PRO A 231 9.66 -9.80 3.43
N TYR A 232 9.28 -9.05 4.46
CA TYR A 232 9.94 -7.82 4.92
C TYR A 232 9.60 -7.57 6.40
N PRO A 233 10.46 -6.85 7.15
CA PRO A 233 10.20 -6.54 8.55
C PRO A 233 9.07 -5.51 8.69
N PRO A 234 8.18 -5.64 9.70
CA PRO A 234 7.03 -4.76 9.90
C PRO A 234 7.41 -3.29 10.09
N GLU A 235 8.61 -3.02 10.57
CA GLU A 235 9.13 -1.66 10.80
C GLU A 235 9.20 -0.84 9.49
N LEU A 236 9.43 -1.48 8.34
CA LEU A 236 9.45 -0.78 7.03
C LEU A 236 8.12 -0.13 6.67
N VAL A 237 7.04 -0.65 7.23
CA VAL A 237 5.68 -0.19 6.94
C VAL A 237 4.99 0.39 8.17
N ASN A 238 5.76 0.71 9.21
CA ASN A 238 5.26 1.20 10.49
C ASN A 238 4.13 0.30 11.04
N ALA A 239 4.37 -0.99 11.04
CA ALA A 239 3.50 -2.00 11.60
C ALA A 239 4.18 -2.72 12.75
N SER A 240 3.41 -3.53 13.48
CA SER A 240 3.90 -4.42 14.52
C SER A 240 3.26 -5.80 14.37
N ARG A 241 4.00 -6.83 14.78
CA ARG A 241 3.46 -8.18 14.84
C ARG A 241 2.36 -8.25 15.88
N ARG A 242 1.27 -8.89 15.54
CA ARG A 242 0.14 -9.11 16.45
C ARG A 242 -0.25 -10.58 16.45
N ILE A 243 -0.36 -11.17 17.64
CA ILE A 243 -0.88 -12.52 17.79
C ILE A 243 -2.38 -12.40 17.99
N VAL A 244 -3.12 -13.09 17.15
CA VAL A 244 -4.57 -13.24 17.22
C VAL A 244 -4.87 -14.61 17.84
N LEU A 245 -5.88 -14.71 18.68
CA LEU A 245 -6.27 -15.98 19.30
C LEU A 245 -7.61 -16.46 18.72
N GLY A 246 -7.60 -17.66 18.17
CA GLY A 246 -8.77 -18.29 17.55
C GLY A 246 -8.60 -19.79 17.38
N ASP A 247 -9.37 -20.39 16.48
CA ASP A 247 -9.42 -21.84 16.26
C ASP A 247 -8.07 -22.44 15.84
N MET A 248 -7.25 -21.67 15.12
CA MET A 248 -5.95 -22.09 14.62
C MET A 248 -4.83 -21.85 15.63
N SER A 249 -5.14 -21.31 16.81
CA SER A 249 -4.16 -21.02 17.85
C SER A 249 -3.50 -22.29 18.37
N GLY A 250 -2.24 -22.15 18.76
CA GLY A 250 -1.44 -23.18 19.40
C GLY A 250 -0.94 -22.77 20.79
N LYS A 251 -0.27 -23.68 21.46
CA LYS A 251 0.33 -23.43 22.78
C LYS A 251 1.26 -22.21 22.76
N SER A 252 2.10 -22.08 21.72
CA SER A 252 2.99 -20.93 21.53
C SER A 252 2.25 -19.59 21.46
N SER A 253 1.03 -19.55 20.91
CA SER A 253 0.21 -18.34 20.84
C SER A 253 -0.29 -17.96 22.24
N ILE A 254 -0.78 -18.92 23.02
CA ILE A 254 -1.22 -18.69 24.41
C ILE A 254 -0.06 -18.20 25.27
N GLU A 255 1.09 -18.88 25.24
CA GLU A 255 2.29 -18.50 26.00
C GLU A 255 2.76 -17.08 25.65
N ALA A 256 2.70 -16.72 24.35
CA ALA A 256 3.06 -15.39 23.89
C ALA A 256 2.10 -14.32 24.42
N LYS A 257 0.79 -14.58 24.38
CA LYS A 257 -0.23 -13.65 24.91
C LYS A 257 -0.16 -13.51 26.42
N LEU A 258 0.07 -14.61 27.15
CA LEU A 258 0.29 -14.56 28.60
C LEU A 258 1.49 -13.65 28.92
N LYS A 259 2.60 -13.81 28.19
CA LYS A 259 3.78 -12.95 28.35
C LYS A 259 3.50 -11.49 27.99
N GLU A 260 2.78 -11.24 26.91
CA GLU A 260 2.41 -9.89 26.46
C GLU A 260 1.64 -9.12 27.53
N TYR A 261 0.72 -9.80 28.23
CA TYR A 261 -0.12 -9.22 29.29
C TYR A 261 0.44 -9.44 30.71
N ASN A 262 1.67 -9.97 30.85
CA ASN A 262 2.31 -10.29 32.14
C ASN A 262 1.44 -11.20 33.06
N LEU A 263 0.74 -12.15 32.41
CA LEU A 263 -0.09 -13.12 33.11
C LEU A 263 0.70 -14.39 33.39
N VAL A 264 0.67 -14.88 34.62
CA VAL A 264 1.41 -16.09 35.04
C VAL A 264 0.44 -17.24 35.23
N CYS A 265 0.59 -18.28 34.44
CA CYS A 265 -0.20 -19.50 34.52
C CYS A 265 0.70 -20.74 34.52
N GLY A 266 0.25 -21.81 35.18
CA GLY A 266 0.92 -23.11 35.15
C GLY A 266 0.82 -23.80 33.78
N LYS A 267 1.63 -24.83 33.53
CA LYS A 267 1.61 -25.57 32.24
C LYS A 267 0.26 -26.24 31.95
N ILE A 268 -0.41 -26.75 32.98
CA ILE A 268 -1.73 -27.39 32.87
C ILE A 268 -2.78 -26.35 32.52
N ASP A 269 -2.69 -25.15 33.11
CA ASP A 269 -3.62 -24.06 32.85
C ASP A 269 -3.51 -23.55 31.40
N THR A 270 -2.31 -23.55 30.83
CA THR A 270 -2.08 -23.14 29.42
C THR A 270 -2.84 -24.06 28.44
N VAL A 271 -2.90 -25.36 28.70
CA VAL A 271 -3.66 -26.30 27.84
C VAL A 271 -5.15 -26.04 27.95
N LYS A 272 -5.67 -25.88 29.16
CA LYS A 272 -7.09 -25.54 29.40
C LYS A 272 -7.46 -24.22 28.75
N ILE A 273 -6.60 -23.20 28.87
CA ILE A 273 -6.81 -21.90 28.24
C ILE A 273 -6.92 -22.06 26.73
N LEU A 274 -6.04 -22.85 26.11
CA LEU A 274 -6.06 -23.11 24.68
C LEU A 274 -7.38 -23.75 24.22
N GLU A 275 -7.83 -24.78 24.93
CA GLU A 275 -9.10 -25.46 24.63
C GLU A 275 -10.28 -24.50 24.70
N ILE A 276 -10.37 -23.71 25.78
CA ILE A 276 -11.45 -22.72 25.96
C ILE A 276 -11.39 -21.64 24.89
N VAL A 277 -10.18 -21.14 24.53
CA VAL A 277 -9.98 -20.16 23.45
C VAL A 277 -10.52 -20.69 22.14
N LYS A 278 -10.16 -21.93 21.76
CA LYS A 278 -10.64 -22.55 20.53
C LYS A 278 -12.15 -22.73 20.54
N GLN A 279 -12.71 -23.26 21.61
CA GLN A 279 -14.16 -23.47 21.71
C GLN A 279 -14.89 -22.12 21.63
N LYS A 280 -14.45 -21.11 22.36
CA LYS A 280 -15.07 -19.77 22.32
C LYS A 280 -14.97 -19.10 20.96
N SER A 281 -13.82 -19.23 20.28
CA SER A 281 -13.64 -18.73 18.91
C SER A 281 -14.57 -19.43 17.92
N HIS A 282 -14.68 -20.75 18.05
CA HIS A 282 -15.59 -21.55 17.25
C HIS A 282 -17.06 -21.11 17.43
N ASP A 283 -17.50 -20.97 18.68
CA ASP A 283 -18.88 -20.57 18.99
C ASP A 283 -19.22 -19.17 18.51
N LEU A 284 -18.25 -18.25 18.57
CA LEU A 284 -18.38 -16.87 18.12
C LEU A 284 -18.17 -16.68 16.61
N HIS A 285 -17.68 -17.68 15.89
CA HIS A 285 -17.25 -17.59 14.50
C HIS A 285 -16.30 -16.44 14.22
N ARG A 286 -15.45 -16.11 15.19
CA ARG A 286 -14.39 -15.08 15.11
C ARG A 286 -13.28 -15.32 16.11
N ALA A 287 -12.15 -14.71 15.86
CA ALA A 287 -11.08 -14.62 16.87
C ALA A 287 -11.59 -13.94 18.16
N ILE A 288 -11.04 -14.31 19.30
CA ILE A 288 -11.34 -13.67 20.58
C ILE A 288 -10.52 -12.38 20.71
N THR A 289 -11.11 -11.38 21.36
CA THR A 289 -10.42 -10.13 21.66
C THR A 289 -9.41 -10.29 22.79
N ASP A 290 -8.44 -9.38 22.88
CA ASP A 290 -7.47 -9.38 23.98
C ASP A 290 -8.15 -9.20 25.35
N GLU A 291 -9.24 -8.43 25.42
CA GLU A 291 -10.04 -8.27 26.63
C GLU A 291 -10.73 -9.58 27.03
N GLU A 292 -11.35 -10.27 26.07
CA GLU A 292 -11.97 -11.58 26.30
C GLU A 292 -10.94 -12.61 26.79
N PHE A 293 -9.72 -12.58 26.21
CA PHE A 293 -8.63 -13.44 26.67
C PHE A 293 -8.21 -13.13 28.11
N CYS A 294 -7.98 -11.86 28.44
CA CYS A 294 -7.60 -11.47 29.80
C CYS A 294 -8.65 -11.86 30.84
N ASN A 295 -9.94 -11.68 30.51
CA ASN A 295 -11.04 -12.08 31.40
C ASN A 295 -11.11 -13.59 31.58
N LEU A 296 -10.92 -14.37 30.51
CA LEU A 296 -10.86 -15.83 30.57
C LEU A 296 -9.72 -16.31 31.47
N VAL A 297 -8.53 -15.76 31.34
CA VAL A 297 -7.37 -16.13 32.17
C VAL A 297 -7.59 -15.82 33.64
N LYS A 298 -8.20 -14.66 33.96
CA LYS A 298 -8.58 -14.32 35.35
C LYS A 298 -9.59 -15.29 35.94
N MET A 299 -10.59 -15.71 35.15
CA MET A 299 -11.61 -16.67 35.60
C MET A 299 -11.01 -18.05 35.92
N ILE A 300 -9.93 -18.46 35.25
CA ILE A 300 -9.25 -19.72 35.52
C ILE A 300 -8.35 -19.63 36.78
N GLY A 301 -8.21 -18.45 37.39
CA GLY A 301 -7.43 -18.24 38.60
C GLY A 301 -5.94 -18.06 38.39
N CYS A 302 -5.51 -17.73 37.20
CA CYS A 302 -4.11 -17.36 36.96
C CYS A 302 -3.80 -15.99 37.57
N ALA A 303 -2.76 -15.90 38.39
CA ALA A 303 -2.34 -14.67 39.05
C ALA A 303 -1.55 -13.77 38.05
N GLY A 304 -1.85 -12.49 38.04
CA GLY A 304 -1.07 -11.51 37.30
C GLY A 304 -1.36 -10.09 37.77
N SER A 305 -0.35 -9.22 37.75
CA SER A 305 -0.52 -7.80 37.99
C SER A 305 -1.09 -7.17 36.71
N ALA A 306 -2.40 -7.03 36.66
CA ALA A 306 -3.08 -6.36 35.55
C ALA A 306 -2.98 -4.84 35.70
N GLU A 307 -1.90 -4.23 35.23
CA GLU A 307 -1.88 -2.81 34.86
C GLU A 307 -0.97 -2.57 33.67
N LYS A 308 -1.40 -2.96 32.49
CA LYS A 308 -1.07 -2.21 31.28
C LYS A 308 -2.35 -1.52 30.84
N LYS A 309 -2.39 -0.19 30.98
CA LYS A 309 -3.41 0.64 30.33
C LYS A 309 -3.45 0.23 28.87
N ILE A 310 -4.58 -0.30 28.43
CA ILE A 310 -4.88 -0.54 27.03
C ILE A 310 -4.90 0.84 26.39
N SER A 311 -3.79 1.25 25.78
CA SER A 311 -3.77 2.43 24.92
C SER A 311 -4.47 2.06 23.63
N TYR A 312 -5.77 2.21 23.61
CA TYR A 312 -6.53 2.24 22.38
C TYR A 312 -6.04 3.44 21.57
N SER A 313 -5.28 3.22 20.54
CA SER A 313 -5.26 4.13 19.42
C SER A 313 -6.65 4.04 18.78
N ARG A 314 -7.56 4.90 19.27
CA ARG A 314 -8.86 5.10 18.68
C ARG A 314 -8.64 5.70 17.28
N TYR A 315 -8.75 4.87 16.26
CA TYR A 315 -9.17 5.39 14.97
C TYR A 315 -10.67 5.70 15.14
N ASN A 316 -10.96 6.97 15.38
CA ASN A 316 -12.32 7.47 15.36
C ASN A 316 -12.91 7.24 13.97
N THR A 317 -13.93 6.38 13.93
CA THR A 317 -15.00 6.44 12.93
C THR A 317 -15.80 7.72 13.21
N ALA A 318 -15.71 8.69 12.33
CA ALA A 318 -16.72 9.70 12.02
C ALA A 318 -16.44 10.24 10.61
#